data_1474029bc45f219b4fefc5f19902d1f5
#
_entry.id   1474029bc45f219b4fefc5f19902d1f5
#
_cell.length_a   1.000
_cell.length_b   1.000
_cell.length_c   1.000
_cell.angle_alpha   90.00
_cell.angle_beta   90.00
_cell.angle_gamma   90.00
#
_symmetry.space_group_name_H-M   'P 1'
#
loop_
_entity.id
_entity.type
_entity.pdbx_description
1 polymer ?
#
loop_
_entity_poly.entity_id
_entity_poly.type
_entity_poly.pdbx_seq_one_letter_code
_entity_poly.pdbx_strand_id
1 'polypeptide(L)'
;MKTGRLKQCVTGGVFARGTSLEDGCKIAAPLGIVGYDLKGPADWPTLKKYGLTPTMYPPGPGGNIPEALNRKENHEKLEALMHAAIDESKANGVPNIITFSGNRKGMADAEGADNCVAFLNKVKAHAEDKGINICMEYLNSKVNHKDYMFDHIAWGVDVMKRVNSPRVKILYDIYHAQIMDGDIVRNIRDNIQWIGHFHTGGNPGRKEIDETQELNYRFIAKAIADLGFTGYVGHEYSPTQGRDPVASLKQAIDIFTV
;
A
#
# COMPACT_ATOMS: atom_id res chain seq x y z
N MET A 1 12.07 16.67 16.72
CA MET A 1 11.26 15.40 16.70
C MET A 1 12.24 14.22 16.69
N LYS A 2 11.96 13.13 17.41
CA LYS A 2 12.74 11.89 17.28
C LYS A 2 12.50 11.35 15.87
N THR A 3 13.55 11.14 15.08
CA THR A 3 13.45 10.42 13.82
C THR A 3 13.38 8.93 14.13
N GLY A 4 12.22 8.30 13.85
CA GLY A 4 12.08 6.85 13.94
C GLY A 4 12.83 6.13 12.81
N ARG A 5 12.95 4.80 12.91
CA ARG A 5 13.60 3.95 11.91
C ARG A 5 12.74 3.72 10.66
N LEU A 6 11.43 3.99 10.72
CA LEU A 6 10.48 3.76 9.64
C LEU A 6 10.11 5.09 8.94
N LYS A 7 10.04 5.05 7.62
CA LYS A 7 9.55 6.17 6.81
C LYS A 7 8.02 6.13 6.80
N GLN A 8 7.40 7.14 7.36
CA GLN A 8 5.95 7.22 7.48
C GLN A 8 5.35 8.13 6.40
N CYS A 9 4.30 7.66 5.75
CA CYS A 9 3.50 8.42 4.79
C CYS A 9 2.00 8.35 5.15
N VAL A 10 1.17 9.09 4.43
CA VAL A 10 -0.26 9.18 4.67
C VAL A 10 -1.06 9.04 3.39
N THR A 11 -2.28 8.54 3.48
CA THR A 11 -3.32 8.75 2.48
C THR A 11 -4.19 9.96 2.84
N GLY A 12 -5.04 10.40 1.92
CA GLY A 12 -5.96 11.51 2.19
C GLY A 12 -7.02 11.21 3.25
N GLY A 13 -7.24 9.93 3.55
CA GLY A 13 -8.26 9.48 4.49
C GLY A 13 -8.04 9.89 5.95
N VAL A 14 -6.78 10.14 6.34
CA VAL A 14 -6.43 10.49 7.73
C VAL A 14 -6.80 11.92 8.13
N PHE A 15 -7.17 12.76 7.16
CA PHE A 15 -7.59 14.15 7.41
C PHE A 15 -9.10 14.28 7.53
N ALA A 16 -9.55 15.45 7.98
CA ALA A 16 -10.97 15.79 7.97
C ALA A 16 -11.53 15.73 6.54
N ARG A 17 -12.78 15.31 6.41
CA ARG A 17 -13.46 15.29 5.11
C ARG A 17 -13.46 16.70 4.49
N GLY A 18 -13.03 16.80 3.24
CA GLY A 18 -12.94 18.07 2.51
C GLY A 18 -11.62 18.82 2.70
N THR A 19 -10.66 18.28 3.48
CA THR A 19 -9.30 18.85 3.55
C THR A 19 -8.67 18.84 2.15
N SER A 20 -8.20 20.01 1.69
CA SER A 20 -7.48 20.12 0.43
C SER A 20 -6.13 19.39 0.51
N LEU A 21 -5.57 18.99 -0.65
CA LEU A 21 -4.24 18.39 -0.68
C LEU A 21 -3.19 19.32 -0.04
N GLU A 22 -3.24 20.59 -0.36
CA GLU A 22 -2.30 21.58 0.17
C GLU A 22 -2.38 21.71 1.69
N ASP A 23 -3.60 21.72 2.25
CA ASP A 23 -3.78 21.78 3.71
C ASP A 23 -3.36 20.48 4.37
N GLY A 24 -3.62 19.33 3.75
CA GLY A 24 -3.08 18.04 4.19
C GLY A 24 -1.55 18.04 4.26
N CYS A 25 -0.87 18.60 3.24
CA CYS A 25 0.58 18.75 3.24
C CYS A 25 1.10 19.67 4.36
N LYS A 26 0.43 20.83 4.58
CA LYS A 26 0.75 21.75 5.68
C LYS A 26 0.63 21.12 7.05
N ILE A 27 -0.30 20.17 7.21
CA ILE A 27 -0.48 19.42 8.47
C ILE A 27 0.58 18.33 8.58
N ALA A 28 0.76 17.49 7.56
CA ALA A 28 1.57 16.27 7.62
C ALA A 28 3.08 16.54 7.70
N ALA A 29 3.60 17.44 6.86
CA ALA A 29 5.04 17.68 6.77
C ALA A 29 5.68 18.14 8.09
N PRO A 30 5.14 19.11 8.86
CA PRO A 30 5.68 19.51 10.14
C PRO A 30 5.62 18.43 11.22
N LEU A 31 4.74 17.43 11.06
CA LEU A 31 4.62 16.28 11.97
C LEU A 31 5.67 15.20 11.72
N GLY A 32 6.49 15.32 10.66
CA GLY A 32 7.53 14.34 10.34
C GLY A 32 7.11 13.28 9.31
N ILE A 33 5.93 13.41 8.71
CA ILE A 33 5.55 12.61 7.54
C ILE A 33 6.46 12.96 6.38
N VAL A 34 6.96 11.95 5.68
CA VAL A 34 7.91 12.13 4.56
C VAL A 34 7.29 11.84 3.19
N GLY A 35 6.04 11.38 3.14
CA GLY A 35 5.39 11.06 1.88
C GLY A 35 3.88 11.06 1.93
N TYR A 36 3.29 10.97 0.74
CA TYR A 36 1.84 10.97 0.56
C TYR A 36 1.49 9.92 -0.50
N ASP A 37 0.63 8.98 -0.14
CA ASP A 37 0.22 7.86 -0.99
C ASP A 37 -0.95 8.22 -1.92
N LEU A 38 -1.05 7.47 -3.02
CA LEU A 38 -2.20 7.42 -3.91
C LEU A 38 -2.56 8.79 -4.53
N LYS A 39 -1.51 9.59 -4.80
CA LYS A 39 -1.64 10.87 -5.50
C LYS A 39 -1.09 10.78 -6.91
N GLY A 40 -1.85 11.33 -7.86
CA GLY A 40 -1.50 11.30 -9.28
C GLY A 40 -0.57 12.43 -9.71
N PRO A 41 -0.15 12.40 -10.99
CA PRO A 41 0.80 13.38 -11.56
C PRO A 41 0.42 14.84 -11.35
N ALA A 42 -0.88 15.18 -11.41
CA ALA A 42 -1.36 16.54 -11.16
C ALA A 42 -1.10 17.05 -9.74
N ASP A 43 -0.99 16.14 -8.76
CA ASP A 43 -0.81 16.44 -7.34
C ASP A 43 0.67 16.54 -6.94
N TRP A 44 1.57 15.89 -7.68
CA TRP A 44 2.99 15.76 -7.29
C TRP A 44 3.74 17.08 -7.14
N PRO A 45 3.51 18.11 -7.96
CA PRO A 45 4.13 19.42 -7.73
C PRO A 45 3.78 20.01 -6.36
N THR A 46 2.53 19.84 -5.91
CA THR A 46 2.11 20.27 -4.57
C THR A 46 2.83 19.49 -3.48
N LEU A 47 2.92 18.16 -3.59
CA LEU A 47 3.67 17.34 -2.62
C LEU A 47 5.13 17.79 -2.52
N LYS A 48 5.81 17.95 -3.65
CA LYS A 48 7.22 18.37 -3.73
C LYS A 48 7.43 19.76 -3.12
N LYS A 49 6.50 20.69 -3.30
CA LYS A 49 6.51 22.03 -2.67
C LYS A 49 6.64 21.96 -1.14
N TYR A 50 6.03 20.95 -0.52
CA TYR A 50 6.08 20.72 0.93
C TYR A 50 7.13 19.68 1.36
N GLY A 51 8.02 19.26 0.47
CA GLY A 51 9.08 18.28 0.76
C GLY A 51 8.54 16.85 0.97
N LEU A 52 7.32 16.55 0.50
CA LEU A 52 6.73 15.23 0.59
C LEU A 52 6.99 14.44 -0.70
N THR A 53 7.38 13.18 -0.55
CA THR A 53 7.50 12.24 -1.66
C THR A 53 6.13 11.70 -2.05
N PRO A 54 5.73 11.67 -3.33
CA PRO A 54 4.61 10.85 -3.77
C PRO A 54 5.02 9.38 -3.68
N THR A 55 4.57 8.67 -2.65
CA THR A 55 5.11 7.35 -2.27
C THR A 55 4.46 6.18 -3.00
N MET A 56 3.26 6.38 -3.53
CA MET A 56 2.53 5.37 -4.28
C MET A 56 1.76 6.01 -5.44
N TYR A 57 2.00 5.54 -6.66
CA TYR A 57 1.19 5.88 -7.84
C TYR A 57 -0.24 5.35 -7.64
N PRO A 58 -1.29 6.14 -7.93
CA PRO A 58 -2.67 5.74 -7.66
C PRO A 58 -3.15 4.60 -8.57
N PRO A 59 -4.31 3.96 -8.25
CA PRO A 59 -4.96 2.97 -9.12
C PRO A 59 -5.18 3.48 -10.55
N GLY A 60 -5.13 2.56 -11.50
CA GLY A 60 -5.34 2.84 -12.93
C GLY A 60 -4.38 2.00 -13.77
N PRO A 61 -3.05 2.24 -13.75
CA PRO A 61 -2.09 1.41 -14.50
C PRO A 61 -2.11 -0.07 -14.12
N GLY A 62 -2.33 -0.36 -12.83
CA GLY A 62 -2.46 -1.72 -12.32
C GLY A 62 -3.89 -2.25 -12.26
N GLY A 63 -4.83 -1.61 -12.96
CA GLY A 63 -6.25 -1.92 -12.87
C GLY A 63 -6.93 -1.23 -11.68
N ASN A 64 -8.09 -1.75 -11.31
CA ASN A 64 -8.84 -1.36 -10.11
C ASN A 64 -9.24 -2.61 -9.32
N ILE A 65 -9.79 -2.43 -8.12
CA ILE A 65 -10.08 -3.56 -7.22
C ILE A 65 -10.92 -4.66 -7.89
N PRO A 66 -12.06 -4.38 -8.59
CA PRO A 66 -12.86 -5.44 -9.21
C PRO A 66 -12.29 -5.99 -10.52
N GLU A 67 -11.47 -5.22 -11.25
CA GLU A 67 -11.02 -5.58 -12.61
C GLU A 67 -9.53 -5.25 -12.79
N ALA A 68 -8.70 -6.26 -12.68
CA ALA A 68 -7.26 -6.10 -12.76
C ALA A 68 -6.56 -7.34 -13.35
N LEU A 69 -5.45 -7.78 -12.74
CA LEU A 69 -4.48 -8.68 -13.34
C LEU A 69 -4.94 -10.12 -13.53
N ASN A 70 -5.95 -10.58 -12.77
CA ASN A 70 -6.50 -11.92 -12.92
C ASN A 70 -7.30 -12.12 -14.22
N ARG A 71 -7.53 -11.06 -15.00
CA ARG A 71 -8.29 -11.07 -16.26
C ARG A 71 -7.36 -10.81 -17.46
N LYS A 72 -7.15 -11.83 -18.28
CA LYS A 72 -6.28 -11.74 -19.47
C LYS A 72 -6.75 -10.68 -20.47
N GLU A 73 -8.06 -10.49 -20.56
CA GLU A 73 -8.68 -9.47 -21.43
C GLU A 73 -8.28 -8.04 -21.07
N ASN A 74 -7.80 -7.82 -19.83
CA ASN A 74 -7.31 -6.52 -19.39
C ASN A 74 -5.82 -6.32 -19.71
N HIS A 75 -5.06 -7.40 -19.97
CA HIS A 75 -3.59 -7.36 -19.98
C HIS A 75 -3.02 -6.39 -20.98
N GLU A 76 -3.49 -6.39 -22.24
CA GLU A 76 -2.96 -5.51 -23.29
C GLU A 76 -3.06 -4.04 -22.89
N LYS A 77 -4.24 -3.63 -22.43
CA LYS A 77 -4.47 -2.26 -21.96
C LYS A 77 -3.63 -1.91 -20.74
N LEU A 78 -3.62 -2.78 -19.73
CA LEU A 78 -2.90 -2.53 -18.49
C LEU A 78 -1.39 -2.55 -18.68
N GLU A 79 -0.86 -3.37 -19.61
CA GLU A 79 0.56 -3.43 -19.93
C GLU A 79 1.08 -2.08 -20.46
N ALA A 80 0.38 -1.48 -21.41
CA ALA A 80 0.73 -0.17 -21.95
C ALA A 80 0.68 0.93 -20.85
N LEU A 81 -0.37 0.93 -20.03
CA LEU A 81 -0.51 1.87 -18.91
C LEU A 81 0.58 1.68 -17.84
N MET A 82 0.92 0.44 -17.53
CA MET A 82 1.94 0.13 -16.53
C MET A 82 3.33 0.58 -16.99
N HIS A 83 3.69 0.34 -18.24
CA HIS A 83 4.95 0.83 -18.80
C HIS A 83 5.06 2.36 -18.74
N ALA A 84 4.01 3.08 -19.13
CA ALA A 84 3.95 4.54 -19.01
C ALA A 84 4.08 5.01 -17.57
N ALA A 85 3.37 4.36 -16.63
CA ALA A 85 3.44 4.70 -15.21
C ALA A 85 4.82 4.43 -14.59
N ILE A 86 5.53 3.39 -15.03
CA ILE A 86 6.91 3.11 -14.60
C ILE A 86 7.85 4.25 -15.01
N ASP A 87 7.78 4.69 -16.28
CA ASP A 87 8.63 5.78 -16.77
C ASP A 87 8.29 7.11 -16.08
N GLU A 88 7.00 7.40 -15.92
CA GLU A 88 6.54 8.61 -15.24
C GLU A 88 6.94 8.60 -13.74
N SER A 89 6.81 7.46 -13.08
CA SER A 89 7.25 7.27 -11.69
C SER A 89 8.76 7.52 -11.55
N LYS A 90 9.57 6.97 -12.46
CA LYS A 90 11.02 7.18 -12.47
C LYS A 90 11.37 8.66 -12.64
N ALA A 91 10.75 9.33 -13.59
CA ALA A 91 11.00 10.75 -13.88
C ALA A 91 10.61 11.66 -12.69
N ASN A 92 9.67 11.24 -11.86
CA ASN A 92 9.12 12.05 -10.78
C ASN A 92 9.54 11.61 -9.36
N GLY A 93 10.30 10.52 -9.23
CA GLY A 93 10.77 10.01 -7.94
C GLY A 93 9.67 9.31 -7.12
N VAL A 94 8.67 8.72 -7.81
CA VAL A 94 7.63 7.87 -7.20
C VAL A 94 8.16 6.45 -7.09
N PRO A 95 8.34 5.89 -5.89
CA PRO A 95 9.02 4.59 -5.75
C PRO A 95 8.13 3.38 -6.04
N ASN A 96 6.81 3.51 -5.91
CA ASN A 96 5.87 2.39 -5.97
C ASN A 96 4.68 2.69 -6.86
N ILE A 97 4.15 1.63 -7.51
CA ILE A 97 2.90 1.65 -8.27
C ILE A 97 1.98 0.59 -7.67
N ILE A 98 0.75 0.97 -7.29
CA ILE A 98 -0.24 0.01 -6.79
C ILE A 98 -0.84 -0.80 -7.94
N THR A 99 -1.11 -2.08 -7.68
CA THR A 99 -1.91 -2.95 -8.55
C THR A 99 -2.80 -3.87 -7.72
N PHE A 100 -3.74 -4.54 -8.38
CA PHE A 100 -4.72 -5.41 -7.75
C PHE A 100 -4.78 -6.76 -8.46
N SER A 101 -5.21 -7.80 -7.72
CA SER A 101 -5.50 -9.09 -8.35
C SER A 101 -6.77 -9.04 -9.21
N GLY A 102 -7.78 -8.33 -8.75
CA GLY A 102 -9.14 -8.36 -9.31
C GLY A 102 -10.06 -9.30 -8.52
N ASN A 103 -11.37 -9.22 -8.80
CA ASN A 103 -12.36 -10.11 -8.21
C ASN A 103 -12.36 -11.48 -8.90
N ARG A 104 -12.71 -12.52 -8.14
CA ARG A 104 -12.82 -13.90 -8.65
C ARG A 104 -13.86 -14.03 -9.75
N LYS A 105 -15.07 -13.54 -9.55
CA LYS A 105 -16.21 -13.71 -10.49
C LYS A 105 -16.30 -15.16 -10.98
N GLY A 106 -16.17 -16.11 -10.07
CA GLY A 106 -16.21 -17.54 -10.35
C GLY A 106 -14.92 -18.18 -10.88
N MET A 107 -13.85 -17.42 -11.09
CA MET A 107 -12.54 -17.93 -11.50
C MET A 107 -11.86 -18.65 -10.33
N ALA A 108 -11.20 -19.77 -10.60
CA ALA A 108 -10.42 -20.50 -9.62
C ALA A 108 -9.17 -19.67 -9.20
N ASP A 109 -8.78 -19.76 -7.92
CA ASP A 109 -7.64 -19.02 -7.37
C ASP A 109 -6.32 -19.34 -8.11
N ALA A 110 -6.12 -20.60 -8.52
CA ALA A 110 -4.94 -21.01 -9.29
C ALA A 110 -4.89 -20.37 -10.69
N GLU A 111 -6.04 -20.31 -11.39
CA GLU A 111 -6.14 -19.65 -12.70
C GLU A 111 -5.86 -18.15 -12.59
N GLY A 112 -6.44 -17.51 -11.57
CA GLY A 112 -6.20 -16.09 -11.33
C GLY A 112 -4.75 -15.79 -10.98
N ALA A 113 -4.09 -16.66 -10.20
CA ALA A 113 -2.65 -16.56 -9.93
C ALA A 113 -1.82 -16.69 -11.21
N ASP A 114 -2.14 -17.68 -12.08
CA ASP A 114 -1.48 -17.85 -13.38
C ASP A 114 -1.59 -16.58 -14.25
N ASN A 115 -2.76 -15.97 -14.28
CA ASN A 115 -3.01 -14.76 -15.04
C ASN A 115 -2.23 -13.55 -14.47
N CYS A 116 -2.22 -13.39 -13.15
CA CYS A 116 -1.42 -12.35 -12.49
C CYS A 116 0.08 -12.52 -12.77
N VAL A 117 0.60 -13.74 -12.66
CA VAL A 117 2.01 -14.06 -12.96
C VAL A 117 2.33 -13.75 -14.43
N ALA A 118 1.43 -14.15 -15.36
CA ALA A 118 1.61 -13.87 -16.78
C ALA A 118 1.73 -12.37 -17.07
N PHE A 119 0.88 -11.53 -16.47
CA PHE A 119 0.95 -10.08 -16.60
C PHE A 119 2.24 -9.51 -16.01
N LEU A 120 2.52 -9.85 -14.75
CA LEU A 120 3.68 -9.30 -14.04
C LEU A 120 5.01 -9.64 -14.71
N ASN A 121 5.11 -10.82 -15.35
CA ASN A 121 6.28 -11.19 -16.14
C ASN A 121 6.49 -10.32 -17.38
N LYS A 122 5.46 -9.70 -17.93
CA LYS A 122 5.59 -8.77 -19.08
C LYS A 122 6.23 -7.44 -18.67
N VAL A 123 5.95 -6.96 -17.46
CA VAL A 123 6.32 -5.61 -17.01
C VAL A 123 7.50 -5.58 -16.03
N LYS A 124 7.86 -6.71 -15.40
CA LYS A 124 8.88 -6.76 -14.33
C LYS A 124 10.25 -6.26 -14.75
N ALA A 125 10.71 -6.62 -15.97
CA ALA A 125 12.04 -6.22 -16.44
C ALA A 125 12.17 -4.69 -16.57
N HIS A 126 11.10 -4.01 -17.03
CA HIS A 126 11.06 -2.56 -17.08
C HIS A 126 11.05 -1.93 -15.67
N ALA A 127 10.27 -2.49 -14.76
CA ALA A 127 10.25 -2.05 -13.36
C ALA A 127 11.63 -2.23 -12.68
N GLU A 128 12.34 -3.33 -12.98
CA GLU A 128 13.70 -3.59 -12.50
C GLU A 128 14.70 -2.59 -13.04
N ASP A 129 14.68 -2.31 -14.35
CA ASP A 129 15.55 -1.32 -15.01
C ASP A 129 15.36 0.08 -14.40
N LYS A 130 14.12 0.50 -14.17
CA LYS A 130 13.81 1.82 -13.60
C LYS A 130 13.94 1.88 -12.07
N GLY A 131 14.02 0.75 -11.41
CA GLY A 131 14.07 0.68 -9.95
C GLY A 131 12.73 1.01 -9.27
N ILE A 132 11.60 0.80 -9.96
CA ILE A 132 10.24 1.06 -9.47
C ILE A 132 9.61 -0.23 -8.97
N ASN A 133 8.94 -0.19 -7.82
CA ASN A 133 8.21 -1.35 -7.33
C ASN A 133 6.78 -1.37 -7.88
N ILE A 134 6.31 -2.54 -8.28
CA ILE A 134 4.90 -2.83 -8.57
C ILE A 134 4.35 -3.57 -7.35
N CYS A 135 3.46 -2.94 -6.59
CA CYS A 135 2.96 -3.45 -5.33
C CYS A 135 1.51 -3.93 -5.47
N MET A 136 1.29 -5.25 -5.42
CA MET A 136 -0.06 -5.83 -5.43
C MET A 136 -0.65 -5.78 -4.03
N GLU A 137 -1.83 -5.17 -3.89
CA GLU A 137 -2.44 -4.93 -2.59
C GLU A 137 -3.18 -6.16 -2.07
N TYR A 138 -2.89 -6.51 -0.82
CA TYR A 138 -3.60 -7.50 -0.01
C TYR A 138 -4.85 -6.87 0.60
N LEU A 139 -6.05 -7.32 0.19
CA LEU A 139 -7.33 -6.81 0.66
C LEU A 139 -8.17 -7.93 1.33
N ASN A 140 -9.14 -7.54 2.17
CA ASN A 140 -10.08 -8.51 2.75
C ASN A 140 -11.34 -8.69 1.89
N SER A 141 -11.74 -9.94 1.68
CA SER A 141 -13.00 -10.30 1.02
C SER A 141 -14.18 -10.46 1.99
N LYS A 142 -13.92 -10.55 3.30
CA LYS A 142 -14.97 -10.78 4.32
C LYS A 142 -15.85 -9.57 4.56
N VAL A 143 -15.27 -8.35 4.57
CA VAL A 143 -15.98 -7.14 5.01
C VAL A 143 -16.06 -6.09 3.91
N ASN A 144 -14.91 -5.70 3.32
CA ASN A 144 -14.82 -4.50 2.48
C ASN A 144 -14.88 -4.78 0.97
N HIS A 145 -14.20 -5.84 0.50
CA HIS A 145 -13.98 -6.09 -0.93
C HIS A 145 -14.43 -7.50 -1.30
N LYS A 146 -15.74 -7.76 -1.21
CA LYS A 146 -16.31 -9.08 -1.53
C LYS A 146 -15.76 -9.59 -2.86
N ASP A 147 -15.45 -10.90 -2.89
CA ASP A 147 -14.97 -11.61 -4.06
C ASP A 147 -13.55 -11.23 -4.53
N TYR A 148 -12.84 -10.33 -3.84
CA TYR A 148 -11.44 -10.01 -4.18
C TYR A 148 -10.55 -11.24 -4.03
N MET A 149 -9.62 -11.44 -5.00
CA MET A 149 -8.89 -12.71 -5.09
C MET A 149 -7.66 -12.77 -4.19
N PHE A 150 -6.86 -11.70 -4.09
CA PHE A 150 -5.71 -11.67 -3.19
C PHE A 150 -6.17 -11.29 -1.77
N ASP A 151 -6.81 -12.22 -1.11
CA ASP A 151 -7.37 -12.08 0.24
C ASP A 151 -6.72 -12.99 1.30
N HIS A 152 -5.66 -13.73 0.93
CA HIS A 152 -4.80 -14.49 1.84
C HIS A 152 -3.33 -14.33 1.46
N ILE A 153 -2.46 -14.11 2.48
CA ILE A 153 -1.04 -13.83 2.24
C ILE A 153 -0.35 -14.95 1.45
N ALA A 154 -0.71 -16.20 1.70
CA ALA A 154 -0.12 -17.36 1.02
C ALA A 154 -0.31 -17.30 -0.51
N TRP A 155 -1.48 -16.85 -0.98
CA TRP A 155 -1.75 -16.69 -2.40
C TRP A 155 -0.87 -15.60 -3.03
N GLY A 156 -0.76 -14.44 -2.39
CA GLY A 156 0.10 -13.37 -2.88
C GLY A 156 1.58 -13.76 -2.90
N VAL A 157 2.05 -14.45 -1.88
CA VAL A 157 3.43 -14.96 -1.80
C VAL A 157 3.72 -15.98 -2.90
N ASP A 158 2.77 -16.85 -3.25
CA ASP A 158 2.92 -17.77 -4.40
C ASP A 158 3.13 -16.98 -5.70
N VAL A 159 2.30 -15.97 -5.95
CA VAL A 159 2.47 -15.09 -7.13
C VAL A 159 3.85 -14.43 -7.13
N MET A 160 4.30 -13.86 -6.00
CA MET A 160 5.61 -13.20 -5.90
C MET A 160 6.77 -14.17 -6.17
N LYS A 161 6.72 -15.39 -5.61
CA LYS A 161 7.72 -16.44 -5.83
C LYS A 161 7.81 -16.84 -7.30
N ARG A 162 6.68 -17.01 -7.96
CA ARG A 162 6.61 -17.43 -9.37
C ARG A 162 7.07 -16.31 -10.32
N VAL A 163 6.77 -15.05 -10.02
CA VAL A 163 7.29 -13.91 -10.78
C VAL A 163 8.78 -13.73 -10.55
N ASN A 164 9.25 -13.95 -9.34
CA ASN A 164 10.65 -13.90 -8.92
C ASN A 164 11.36 -12.61 -9.35
N SER A 165 10.83 -11.48 -8.92
CA SER A 165 11.38 -10.14 -9.20
C SER A 165 11.64 -9.35 -7.92
N PRO A 166 12.76 -8.64 -7.80
CA PRO A 166 13.02 -7.76 -6.67
C PRO A 166 12.11 -6.52 -6.66
N ARG A 167 11.40 -6.25 -7.76
CA ARG A 167 10.55 -5.07 -7.94
C ARG A 167 9.05 -5.38 -7.97
N VAL A 168 8.66 -6.64 -8.01
CA VAL A 168 7.26 -7.05 -7.84
C VAL A 168 7.05 -7.45 -6.39
N LYS A 169 6.21 -6.72 -5.69
CA LYS A 169 6.06 -6.76 -4.24
C LYS A 169 4.58 -6.83 -3.82
N ILE A 170 4.37 -7.06 -2.56
CA ILE A 170 3.08 -6.94 -1.89
C ILE A 170 2.99 -5.57 -1.22
N LEU A 171 1.88 -4.88 -1.40
CA LEU A 171 1.41 -3.86 -0.47
C LEU A 171 0.66 -4.63 0.64
N TYR A 172 1.24 -4.69 1.83
CA TYR A 172 0.68 -5.39 2.97
C TYR A 172 -0.14 -4.43 3.82
N ASP A 173 -1.45 -4.41 3.61
CA ASP A 173 -2.36 -3.65 4.46
C ASP A 173 -2.69 -4.47 5.71
N ILE A 174 -2.20 -3.99 6.86
CA ILE A 174 -2.31 -4.66 8.15
C ILE A 174 -3.77 -4.78 8.60
N TYR A 175 -4.61 -3.79 8.29
CA TYR A 175 -6.04 -3.85 8.59
C TYR A 175 -6.72 -5.01 7.84
N HIS A 176 -6.45 -5.13 6.55
CA HIS A 176 -7.01 -6.20 5.73
C HIS A 176 -6.48 -7.57 6.14
N ALA A 177 -5.19 -7.66 6.40
CA ALA A 177 -4.53 -8.90 6.82
C ALA A 177 -5.08 -9.41 8.17
N GLN A 178 -5.37 -8.52 9.13
CA GLN A 178 -5.98 -8.91 10.40
C GLN A 178 -7.34 -9.57 10.22
N ILE A 179 -8.16 -9.05 9.32
CA ILE A 179 -9.52 -9.58 9.06
C ILE A 179 -9.47 -10.98 8.44
N MET A 180 -8.47 -11.24 7.60
CA MET A 180 -8.38 -12.50 6.84
C MET A 180 -7.54 -13.56 7.55
N ASP A 181 -6.28 -13.28 7.80
CA ASP A 181 -5.29 -14.27 8.25
C ASP A 181 -4.92 -14.12 9.73
N GLY A 182 -4.95 -12.89 10.29
CA GLY A 182 -4.41 -12.64 11.61
C GLY A 182 -2.90 -12.92 11.69
N ASP A 183 -2.39 -13.28 12.88
CA ASP A 183 -0.98 -13.63 13.12
C ASP A 183 0.03 -12.68 12.43
N ILE A 184 -0.27 -11.38 12.52
CA ILE A 184 0.33 -10.32 11.70
C ILE A 184 1.86 -10.34 11.74
N VAL A 185 2.44 -10.41 12.94
CA VAL A 185 3.91 -10.29 13.08
C VAL A 185 4.63 -11.49 12.50
N ARG A 186 4.09 -12.71 12.63
CA ARG A 186 4.67 -13.91 11.99
C ARG A 186 4.57 -13.82 10.49
N ASN A 187 3.40 -13.47 9.96
CA ASN A 187 3.19 -13.29 8.52
C ASN A 187 4.13 -12.25 7.91
N ILE A 188 4.39 -11.14 8.63
CA ILE A 188 5.37 -10.13 8.19
C ILE A 188 6.80 -10.70 8.22
N ARG A 189 7.22 -11.37 9.32
CA ARG A 189 8.57 -11.93 9.45
C ARG A 189 8.89 -12.95 8.36
N ASP A 190 7.95 -13.84 8.11
CA ASP A 190 8.15 -14.94 7.15
C ASP A 190 8.17 -14.44 5.70
N ASN A 191 7.59 -13.26 5.44
CA ASN A 191 7.36 -12.77 4.09
C ASN A 191 7.93 -11.38 3.80
N ILE A 192 8.74 -10.80 4.70
CA ILE A 192 9.26 -9.41 4.57
C ILE A 192 9.97 -9.14 3.24
N GLN A 193 10.66 -10.14 2.69
CA GLN A 193 11.35 -10.02 1.39
C GLN A 193 10.40 -9.75 0.22
N TRP A 194 9.12 -10.11 0.35
CA TRP A 194 8.08 -9.89 -0.65
C TRP A 194 7.30 -8.60 -0.43
N ILE A 195 7.44 -7.95 0.72
CA ILE A 195 6.67 -6.75 1.07
C ILE A 195 7.44 -5.50 0.65
N GLY A 196 6.80 -4.62 -0.14
CA GLY A 196 7.38 -3.37 -0.62
C GLY A 196 6.79 -2.12 0.06
N HIS A 197 5.58 -2.25 0.61
CA HIS A 197 4.85 -1.16 1.23
C HIS A 197 3.91 -1.69 2.31
N PHE A 198 3.63 -0.88 3.33
CA PHE A 198 2.63 -1.19 4.34
C PHE A 198 1.54 -0.14 4.38
N HIS A 199 0.29 -0.60 4.62
CA HIS A 199 -0.78 0.28 5.08
C HIS A 199 -1.23 -0.10 6.49
N THR A 200 -1.76 0.90 7.23
CA THR A 200 -2.25 0.73 8.61
C THR A 200 -3.67 1.25 8.75
N GLY A 201 -4.45 0.62 9.60
CA GLY A 201 -5.79 1.05 9.98
C GLY A 201 -6.28 0.24 11.17
N GLY A 202 -7.00 0.87 12.09
CA GLY A 202 -7.51 0.19 13.30
C GLY A 202 -8.58 -0.85 12.96
N ASN A 203 -8.46 -2.05 13.51
CA ASN A 203 -9.43 -3.11 13.34
C ASN A 203 -10.19 -3.36 14.67
N PRO A 204 -11.52 -3.38 14.64
CA PRO A 204 -12.43 -3.22 13.50
C PRO A 204 -12.60 -1.76 13.06
N GLY A 205 -13.10 -1.57 11.83
CA GLY A 205 -13.66 -0.31 11.34
C GLY A 205 -12.72 0.64 10.62
N ARG A 206 -11.44 0.30 10.45
CA ARG A 206 -10.42 1.09 9.74
C ARG A 206 -10.32 2.53 10.26
N LYS A 207 -10.31 2.65 11.61
CA LYS A 207 -10.19 3.91 12.36
C LYS A 207 -8.77 4.10 12.87
N GLU A 208 -8.60 4.89 13.95
CA GLU A 208 -7.33 5.11 14.62
C GLU A 208 -6.62 3.80 14.98
N ILE A 209 -5.29 3.88 15.09
CA ILE A 209 -4.44 2.71 15.42
C ILE A 209 -3.98 2.70 16.88
N ASP A 210 -4.70 3.42 17.74
CA ASP A 210 -4.46 3.51 19.19
C ASP A 210 -5.05 2.31 19.96
N GLU A 211 -5.27 2.48 21.26
CA GLU A 211 -5.81 1.45 22.15
C GLU A 211 -7.31 1.14 21.94
N THR A 212 -8.00 1.85 21.04
CA THR A 212 -9.43 1.63 20.78
C THR A 212 -9.69 0.53 19.74
N GLN A 213 -8.65 -0.20 19.33
CA GLN A 213 -8.70 -1.28 18.36
C GLN A 213 -7.88 -2.50 18.83
N GLU A 214 -7.95 -3.64 18.13
CA GLU A 214 -7.46 -4.93 18.64
C GLU A 214 -5.99 -5.24 18.40
N LEU A 215 -5.27 -4.48 17.53
CA LEU A 215 -3.88 -4.73 17.16
C LEU A 215 -2.90 -3.96 18.05
N ASN A 216 -1.81 -4.61 18.47
CA ASN A 216 -0.70 -3.92 19.12
C ASN A 216 0.23 -3.28 18.06
N TYR A 217 -0.16 -2.13 17.53
CA TYR A 217 0.59 -1.46 16.47
C TYR A 217 2.01 -1.05 16.86
N ARG A 218 2.28 -0.72 18.12
CA ARG A 218 3.66 -0.42 18.57
C ARG A 218 4.57 -1.64 18.48
N PHE A 219 4.07 -2.82 18.84
CA PHE A 219 4.80 -4.08 18.69
C PHE A 219 5.01 -4.43 17.20
N ILE A 220 4.00 -4.22 16.35
CA ILE A 220 4.08 -4.43 14.92
C ILE A 220 5.11 -3.48 14.29
N ALA A 221 5.07 -2.18 14.61
CA ALA A 221 6.03 -1.18 14.13
C ALA A 221 7.47 -1.56 14.48
N LYS A 222 7.68 -1.97 15.75
CA LYS A 222 9.00 -2.45 16.21
C LYS A 222 9.46 -3.68 15.41
N ALA A 223 8.57 -4.64 15.19
CA ALA A 223 8.91 -5.85 14.41
C ALA A 223 9.30 -5.52 12.97
N ILE A 224 8.56 -4.62 12.29
CA ILE A 224 8.88 -4.16 10.93
C ILE A 224 10.27 -3.47 10.91
N ALA A 225 10.52 -2.59 11.88
CA ALA A 225 11.81 -1.89 11.98
C ALA A 225 13.00 -2.82 12.27
N ASP A 226 12.81 -3.80 13.16
CA ASP A 226 13.83 -4.80 13.51
C ASP A 226 14.19 -5.72 12.34
N LEU A 227 13.28 -5.91 11.38
CA LEU A 227 13.53 -6.63 10.13
C LEU A 227 14.28 -5.79 9.07
N GLY A 228 14.62 -4.54 9.38
CA GLY A 228 15.37 -3.66 8.48
C GLY A 228 14.56 -3.16 7.28
N PHE A 229 13.23 -3.05 7.41
CA PHE A 229 12.38 -2.55 6.33
C PHE A 229 12.74 -1.11 5.96
N THR A 230 12.98 -0.85 4.68
CA THR A 230 13.42 0.46 4.17
C THR A 230 12.38 1.18 3.31
N GLY A 231 11.24 0.53 3.04
CA GLY A 231 10.11 1.11 2.31
C GLY A 231 9.31 2.11 3.16
N TYR A 232 8.07 2.34 2.78
CA TYR A 232 7.18 3.27 3.47
C TYR A 232 6.07 2.54 4.21
N VAL A 233 5.62 3.14 5.31
CA VAL A 233 4.42 2.75 6.05
C VAL A 233 3.40 3.86 5.92
N GLY A 234 2.33 3.60 5.19
CA GLY A 234 1.25 4.55 4.93
C GLY A 234 0.13 4.43 5.96
N HIS A 235 -0.19 5.53 6.64
CA HIS A 235 -1.37 5.59 7.48
C HIS A 235 -2.61 5.75 6.60
N GLU A 236 -3.47 4.72 6.59
CA GLU A 236 -4.67 4.67 5.76
C GLU A 236 -5.89 4.29 6.60
N TYR A 237 -6.32 5.22 7.40
CA TYR A 237 -7.53 5.11 8.20
C TYR A 237 -8.40 6.36 8.07
N SER A 238 -9.64 6.30 8.55
CA SER A 238 -10.51 7.47 8.65
C SER A 238 -10.74 7.80 10.11
N PRO A 239 -10.44 9.02 10.56
CA PRO A 239 -10.66 9.42 11.96
C PRO A 239 -12.10 9.17 12.40
N THR A 240 -12.27 8.74 13.66
CA THR A 240 -13.58 8.56 14.27
C THR A 240 -14.30 9.92 14.34
N GLN A 241 -15.60 9.91 14.07
CA GLN A 241 -16.40 11.13 14.12
C GLN A 241 -16.26 11.81 15.49
N GLY A 242 -15.95 13.11 15.48
CA GLY A 242 -15.76 13.91 16.69
C GLY A 242 -14.34 13.90 17.25
N ARG A 243 -13.43 13.07 16.74
CA ARG A 243 -12.00 13.15 17.08
C ARG A 243 -11.29 14.20 16.23
N ASP A 244 -10.30 14.86 16.81
CA ASP A 244 -9.42 15.75 16.06
C ASP A 244 -8.49 14.95 15.14
N PRO A 245 -8.58 15.08 13.82
CA PRO A 245 -7.76 14.34 12.87
C PRO A 245 -6.27 14.59 13.03
N VAL A 246 -5.87 15.79 13.44
CA VAL A 246 -4.46 16.15 13.63
C VAL A 246 -3.89 15.44 14.87
N ALA A 247 -4.65 15.41 15.97
CA ALA A 247 -4.27 14.67 17.17
C ALA A 247 -4.22 13.15 16.89
N SER A 248 -5.18 12.64 16.14
CA SER A 248 -5.21 11.25 15.67
C SER A 248 -3.97 10.88 14.84
N LEU A 249 -3.60 11.73 13.87
CA LEU A 249 -2.41 11.52 13.06
C LEU A 249 -1.12 11.59 13.89
N LYS A 250 -0.99 12.54 14.82
CA LYS A 250 0.15 12.61 15.75
C LYS A 250 0.33 11.33 16.54
N GLN A 251 -0.77 10.78 17.05
CA GLN A 251 -0.75 9.52 17.79
C GLN A 251 -0.29 8.35 16.92
N ALA A 252 -0.77 8.26 15.67
CA ALA A 252 -0.32 7.24 14.73
C ALA A 252 1.19 7.35 14.43
N ILE A 253 1.69 8.57 14.22
CA ILE A 253 3.12 8.83 14.02
C ILE A 253 3.93 8.39 15.25
N ASP A 254 3.50 8.73 16.46
CA ASP A 254 4.19 8.37 17.69
C ASP A 254 4.25 6.85 17.91
N ILE A 255 3.20 6.12 17.53
CA ILE A 255 3.15 4.65 17.58
C ILE A 255 4.20 4.04 16.65
N PHE A 256 4.41 4.60 15.46
CA PHE A 256 5.38 4.11 14.47
C PHE A 256 6.77 4.77 14.57
N THR A 257 6.99 5.68 15.51
CA THR A 257 8.31 6.23 15.82
C THR A 257 9.05 5.29 16.79
N VAL A 258 9.76 4.29 16.24
CA VAL A 258 10.43 3.19 16.97
C VAL A 258 11.92 3.11 16.64
#